data_bb7e7011efeccd4e00e75295f0082939
#
_entry.id   bb7e7011efeccd4e00e75295f0082939
#
_cell.length_a   1.000
_cell.length_b   1.000
_cell.length_c   1.000
_cell.angle_alpha   90.00
_cell.angle_beta   90.00
_cell.angle_gamma   90.00
#
_symmetry.space_group_name_H-M   'P 1'
#
loop_
_entity.id
_entity.type
_entity.pdbx_description
1 polymer ?
#
loop_
_entity_poly.entity_id
_entity_poly.type
_entity_poly.pdbx_seq_one_letter_code
_entity_poly.pdbx_strand_id
1 'polypeptide(L)'
;GHGKSSGKFTNGNITKWSNETSILIKKYVKKNNFTIIGSSMGAWIALKQFQKFKSQINSFLGIGSAPEFLENLMWKKFTKKIKNEIIKKGIYNLKHGNYEYPITYQLIKDGKKNKVLNKKITSKINVTLIHGMKDEVVPVSYSRKILKIFPNANKKLIVIKRGDHS
;
A
#
# COMPACT_ATOMS: atom_id res chain seq x y z
N GLY A 1 -13.70 -7.64 -1.78
CA GLY A 1 -14.30 -6.45 -1.28
C GLY A 1 -13.94 -5.15 -1.95
N HIS A 2 -13.01 -5.04 -2.94
CA HIS A 2 -12.79 -3.83 -3.73
C HIS A 2 -13.45 -3.94 -5.10
N GLY A 3 -14.07 -2.86 -5.57
CA GLY A 3 -14.68 -2.79 -6.89
C GLY A 3 -15.69 -3.92 -7.10
N LYS A 4 -15.50 -4.71 -8.15
CA LYS A 4 -16.36 -5.86 -8.49
C LYS A 4 -16.00 -7.16 -7.76
N SER A 5 -14.98 -7.17 -6.88
CA SER A 5 -14.60 -8.36 -6.13
C SER A 5 -15.67 -8.74 -5.11
N SER A 6 -15.85 -10.05 -4.88
CA SER A 6 -16.77 -10.57 -3.87
C SER A 6 -16.38 -10.19 -2.43
N GLY A 7 -17.32 -10.28 -1.51
CA GLY A 7 -17.15 -9.99 -0.08
C GLY A 7 -17.36 -8.51 0.26
N LYS A 8 -17.30 -8.22 1.57
CA LYS A 8 -17.46 -6.86 2.10
C LYS A 8 -16.08 -6.23 2.37
N PHE A 9 -15.89 -4.98 1.94
CA PHE A 9 -14.65 -4.23 2.18
C PHE A 9 -14.28 -4.18 3.67
N THR A 10 -15.27 -4.04 4.53
CA THR A 10 -15.09 -3.99 6.00
C THR A 10 -14.48 -5.25 6.61
N ASN A 11 -14.52 -6.39 5.89
CA ASN A 11 -13.89 -7.65 6.29
C ASN A 11 -12.46 -7.77 5.75
N GLY A 12 -12.00 -6.78 4.98
CA GLY A 12 -10.66 -6.73 4.40
C GLY A 12 -9.65 -6.07 5.33
N ASN A 13 -8.39 -6.43 5.16
CA ASN A 13 -7.24 -5.79 5.79
C ASN A 13 -5.95 -6.11 5.02
N ILE A 14 -4.85 -5.48 5.38
CA ILE A 14 -3.57 -5.62 4.65
C ILE A 14 -3.06 -7.06 4.67
N THR A 15 -3.19 -7.77 5.79
CA THR A 15 -2.81 -9.18 5.91
C THR A 15 -3.61 -10.05 4.95
N LYS A 16 -4.94 -9.92 4.97
CA LYS A 16 -5.83 -10.70 4.11
C LYS A 16 -5.53 -10.46 2.63
N TRP A 17 -5.53 -9.21 2.19
CA TRP A 17 -5.25 -8.87 0.79
C TRP A 17 -3.86 -9.29 0.34
N SER A 18 -2.84 -9.18 1.21
CA SER A 18 -1.48 -9.67 0.91
C SER A 18 -1.44 -11.19 0.75
N ASN A 19 -2.20 -11.93 1.56
CA ASN A 19 -2.28 -13.39 1.45
C ASN A 19 -3.04 -13.82 0.20
N GLU A 20 -4.16 -13.19 -0.12
CA GLU A 20 -4.92 -13.43 -1.36
C GLU A 20 -4.03 -13.17 -2.59
N THR A 21 -3.29 -12.05 -2.61
CA THR A 21 -2.30 -11.77 -3.66
C THR A 21 -1.24 -12.87 -3.75
N SER A 22 -0.73 -13.35 -2.62
CA SER A 22 0.25 -14.45 -2.60
C SER A 22 -0.31 -15.75 -3.20
N ILE A 23 -1.59 -16.06 -2.94
CA ILE A 23 -2.27 -17.23 -3.52
C ILE A 23 -2.37 -17.11 -5.04
N LEU A 24 -2.77 -15.92 -5.54
CA LEU A 24 -2.87 -15.67 -6.98
C LEU A 24 -1.50 -15.77 -7.66
N ILE A 25 -0.45 -15.18 -7.07
CA ILE A 25 0.92 -15.30 -7.60
C ILE A 25 1.32 -16.77 -7.69
N LYS A 26 1.14 -17.55 -6.64
CA LYS A 26 1.46 -19.00 -6.65
C LYS A 26 0.69 -19.76 -7.73
N LYS A 27 -0.60 -19.45 -7.90
CA LYS A 27 -1.48 -20.16 -8.84
C LYS A 27 -1.14 -19.84 -10.30
N TYR A 28 -0.92 -18.57 -10.63
CA TYR A 28 -0.82 -18.10 -12.01
C TYR A 28 0.62 -17.84 -12.47
N VAL A 29 1.47 -17.31 -11.63
CA VAL A 29 2.88 -17.05 -11.97
C VAL A 29 3.75 -18.29 -11.77
N LYS A 30 3.38 -19.15 -10.81
CA LYS A 30 4.10 -20.38 -10.47
C LYS A 30 5.57 -20.10 -10.11
N LYS A 31 6.55 -20.61 -10.89
CA LYS A 31 7.99 -20.43 -10.67
C LYS A 31 8.61 -19.38 -11.57
N ASN A 32 7.84 -18.70 -12.42
CA ASN A 32 8.36 -17.72 -13.36
C ASN A 32 8.75 -16.42 -12.64
N ASN A 33 9.67 -15.69 -13.26
CA ASN A 33 9.97 -14.33 -12.85
C ASN A 33 8.85 -13.39 -13.29
N PHE A 34 8.62 -12.31 -12.53
CA PHE A 34 7.57 -11.35 -12.84
C PHE A 34 7.90 -9.94 -12.37
N THR A 35 7.27 -8.98 -13.02
CA THR A 35 7.17 -7.60 -12.56
C THR A 35 5.94 -7.45 -11.68
N ILE A 36 6.07 -6.82 -10.52
CA ILE A 36 4.94 -6.49 -9.68
C ILE A 36 4.62 -4.99 -9.78
N ILE A 37 3.34 -4.68 -10.04
CA ILE A 37 2.84 -3.32 -10.15
C ILE A 37 1.84 -3.07 -9.03
N GLY A 38 1.95 -1.92 -8.37
CA GLY A 38 1.01 -1.53 -7.32
C GLY A 38 0.72 -0.04 -7.32
N SER A 39 -0.56 0.33 -7.24
CA SER A 39 -1.01 1.71 -7.07
C SER A 39 -1.50 1.94 -5.65
N SER A 40 -1.16 3.09 -5.06
CA SER A 40 -1.61 3.51 -3.73
C SER A 40 -1.42 2.39 -2.67
N MET A 41 -2.49 1.92 -2.03
CA MET A 41 -2.50 0.77 -1.11
C MET A 41 -2.02 -0.52 -1.79
N GLY A 42 -2.29 -0.70 -3.09
CA GLY A 42 -1.81 -1.85 -3.86
C GLY A 42 -0.28 -1.93 -3.90
N ALA A 43 0.44 -0.82 -3.87
CA ALA A 43 1.89 -0.79 -3.73
C ALA A 43 2.35 -1.31 -2.36
N TRP A 44 1.61 -1.05 -1.29
CA TRP A 44 1.90 -1.64 0.03
C TRP A 44 1.76 -3.17 -0.01
N ILE A 45 0.67 -3.67 -0.60
CA ILE A 45 0.43 -5.11 -0.80
C ILE A 45 1.54 -5.73 -1.65
N ALA A 46 1.96 -5.04 -2.73
CA ALA A 46 3.07 -5.47 -3.60
C ALA A 46 4.40 -5.56 -2.82
N LEU A 47 4.74 -4.57 -2.01
CA LEU A 47 5.94 -4.59 -1.16
C LEU A 47 5.94 -5.75 -0.16
N LYS A 48 4.77 -6.16 0.33
CA LYS A 48 4.63 -7.34 1.20
C LYS A 48 5.00 -8.64 0.48
N GLN A 49 4.84 -8.72 -0.86
CA GLN A 49 5.14 -9.93 -1.62
C GLN A 49 6.65 -10.24 -1.67
N PHE A 50 7.51 -9.25 -1.49
CA PHE A 50 8.96 -9.48 -1.40
C PHE A 50 9.37 -10.41 -0.26
N GLN A 51 8.55 -10.58 0.77
CA GLN A 51 8.82 -11.54 1.85
C GLN A 51 8.76 -13.00 1.39
N LYS A 52 7.95 -13.29 0.35
CA LYS A 52 7.71 -14.66 -0.14
C LYS A 52 8.29 -14.92 -1.53
N PHE A 53 8.37 -13.89 -2.37
CA PHE A 53 8.70 -14.01 -3.80
C PHE A 53 9.92 -13.17 -4.20
N LYS A 54 10.80 -12.87 -3.25
CA LYS A 54 11.99 -12.03 -3.48
C LYS A 54 12.84 -12.48 -4.68
N SER A 55 13.01 -13.79 -4.87
CA SER A 55 13.80 -14.37 -5.95
C SER A 55 13.12 -14.35 -7.32
N GLN A 56 11.78 -14.22 -7.35
CA GLN A 56 11.00 -14.21 -8.58
C GLN A 56 10.63 -12.79 -9.04
N ILE A 57 10.61 -11.81 -8.11
CA ILE A 57 10.29 -10.42 -8.45
C ILE A 57 11.55 -9.78 -9.06
N ASN A 58 11.50 -9.52 -10.37
CA ASN A 58 12.61 -8.89 -11.11
C ASN A 58 12.45 -7.37 -11.27
N SER A 59 11.25 -6.83 -11.04
CA SER A 59 10.99 -5.40 -11.12
C SER A 59 9.79 -5.01 -10.25
N PHE A 60 9.82 -3.80 -9.71
CA PHE A 60 8.70 -3.19 -8.98
C PHE A 60 8.35 -1.83 -9.58
N LEU A 61 7.08 -1.65 -9.95
CA LEU A 61 6.52 -0.38 -10.35
C LEU A 61 5.46 0.08 -9.34
N GLY A 62 5.70 1.20 -8.70
CA GLY A 62 4.77 1.81 -7.75
C GLY A 62 4.21 3.12 -8.26
N ILE A 63 2.88 3.32 -8.18
CA ILE A 63 2.19 4.52 -8.62
C ILE A 63 1.47 5.13 -7.42
N GLY A 64 1.74 6.40 -7.09
CA GLY A 64 1.15 7.08 -5.92
C GLY A 64 1.25 6.26 -4.63
N SER A 65 2.35 5.54 -4.46
CA SER A 65 2.50 4.44 -3.50
C SER A 65 2.33 4.89 -2.05
N ALA A 66 1.41 4.24 -1.33
CA ALA A 66 0.98 4.60 0.02
C ALA A 66 1.21 3.51 1.09
N PRO A 67 2.44 2.97 1.26
CA PRO A 67 2.66 2.02 2.34
C PRO A 67 2.45 2.69 3.72
N GLU A 68 1.85 1.94 4.64
CA GLU A 68 1.61 2.38 6.03
C GLU A 68 0.75 3.65 6.17
N PHE A 69 -0.03 4.02 5.12
CA PHE A 69 -0.86 5.22 5.13
C PHE A 69 -1.91 5.20 6.23
N LEU A 70 -2.44 4.04 6.58
CA LEU A 70 -3.46 3.86 7.61
C LEU A 70 -3.01 4.42 8.97
N GLU A 71 -1.74 4.23 9.34
CA GLU A 71 -1.19 4.80 10.57
C GLU A 71 -0.70 6.23 10.35
N ASN A 72 0.10 6.45 9.31
CA ASN A 72 0.87 7.68 9.18
C ASN A 72 0.08 8.85 8.58
N LEU A 73 -0.86 8.58 7.67
CA LEU A 73 -1.63 9.60 6.96
C LEU A 73 -3.09 9.69 7.45
N MET A 74 -3.61 8.64 8.09
CA MET A 74 -4.98 8.64 8.60
C MET A 74 -5.02 8.66 10.12
N TRP A 75 -4.65 7.57 10.79
CA TRP A 75 -4.80 7.43 12.24
C TRP A 75 -4.13 8.57 13.02
N LYS A 76 -2.91 8.95 12.68
CA LYS A 76 -2.21 10.05 13.36
C LYS A 76 -2.91 11.40 13.18
N LYS A 77 -3.57 11.62 12.04
CA LYS A 77 -4.28 12.87 11.73
C LYS A 77 -5.72 12.92 12.28
N PHE A 78 -6.30 11.78 12.65
CA PHE A 78 -7.65 11.75 13.21
C PHE A 78 -7.69 12.45 14.57
N THR A 79 -8.76 13.22 14.78
CA THR A 79 -9.05 13.85 16.08
C THR A 79 -9.29 12.78 17.18
N LYS A 80 -9.16 13.17 18.43
CA LYS A 80 -9.48 12.28 19.57
C LYS A 80 -10.92 11.74 19.48
N LYS A 81 -11.88 12.58 19.03
CA LYS A 81 -13.28 12.20 18.83
C LYS A 81 -13.41 11.07 17.82
N ILE A 82 -12.83 11.20 16.63
CA ILE A 82 -12.86 10.16 15.58
C ILE A 82 -12.18 8.88 16.05
N LYS A 83 -11.00 8.97 16.71
CA LYS A 83 -10.31 7.80 17.26
C LYS A 83 -11.15 7.04 18.27
N ASN A 84 -11.77 7.76 19.20
CA ASN A 84 -12.67 7.17 20.20
C ASN A 84 -13.89 6.52 19.57
N GLU A 85 -14.47 7.14 18.54
CA GLU A 85 -15.59 6.57 17.80
C GLU A 85 -15.19 5.26 17.10
N ILE A 86 -14.05 5.23 16.40
CA ILE A 86 -13.52 4.02 15.75
C ILE A 86 -13.27 2.91 16.79
N ILE A 87 -12.68 3.24 17.94
CA ILE A 87 -12.41 2.26 19.00
C ILE A 87 -13.72 1.72 19.58
N LYS A 88 -14.69 2.59 19.87
CA LYS A 88 -15.94 2.22 20.52
C LYS A 88 -16.90 1.49 19.59
N LYS A 89 -17.09 1.97 18.36
CA LYS A 89 -18.03 1.42 17.37
C LYS A 89 -17.40 0.38 16.45
N GLY A 90 -16.07 0.27 16.43
CA GLY A 90 -15.32 -0.61 15.52
C GLY A 90 -15.17 -0.09 14.09
N ILE A 91 -15.90 0.99 13.72
CA ILE A 91 -15.96 1.52 12.36
C ILE A 91 -16.25 3.03 12.37
N TYR A 92 -15.74 3.73 11.36
CA TYR A 92 -16.02 5.13 11.06
C TYR A 92 -16.09 5.31 9.55
N ASN A 93 -17.14 5.96 9.05
CA ASN A 93 -17.28 6.30 7.64
C ASN A 93 -16.57 7.63 7.36
N LEU A 94 -15.40 7.54 6.73
CA LEU A 94 -14.62 8.71 6.33
C LEU A 94 -15.19 9.27 5.03
N LYS A 95 -15.64 10.52 5.07
CA LYS A 95 -16.08 11.23 3.86
C LYS A 95 -14.91 11.91 3.17
N HIS A 96 -14.80 11.72 1.87
CA HIS A 96 -13.84 12.41 1.01
C HIS A 96 -14.50 12.76 -0.33
N GLY A 97 -14.84 14.04 -0.52
CA GLY A 97 -15.69 14.46 -1.63
C GLY A 97 -17.04 13.73 -1.60
N ASN A 98 -17.42 13.14 -2.73
CA ASN A 98 -18.66 12.36 -2.87
C ASN A 98 -18.54 10.88 -2.42
N TYR A 99 -17.38 10.47 -1.91
CA TYR A 99 -17.12 9.09 -1.51
C TYR A 99 -17.14 8.93 0.00
N GLU A 100 -17.67 7.79 0.45
CA GLU A 100 -17.59 7.33 1.83
C GLU A 100 -16.76 6.06 1.92
N TYR A 101 -15.76 6.07 2.81
CA TYR A 101 -14.89 4.91 3.04
C TYR A 101 -15.06 4.40 4.46
N PRO A 102 -15.53 3.16 4.66
CA PRO A 102 -15.63 2.57 5.98
C PRO A 102 -14.23 2.20 6.49
N ILE A 103 -13.74 2.92 7.48
CA ILE A 103 -12.48 2.65 8.16
C ILE A 103 -12.74 1.85 9.42
N THR A 104 -12.36 0.58 9.43
CA THR A 104 -12.56 -0.29 10.58
C THR A 104 -11.37 -0.25 11.55
N TYR A 105 -11.65 -0.45 12.85
CA TYR A 105 -10.57 -0.52 13.84
C TYR A 105 -9.64 -1.71 13.59
N GLN A 106 -10.19 -2.82 13.07
CA GLN A 106 -9.39 -3.99 12.68
C GLN A 106 -8.41 -3.66 11.54
N LEU A 107 -8.84 -2.87 10.54
CA LEU A 107 -7.98 -2.42 9.43
C LEU A 107 -6.81 -1.56 9.95
N ILE A 108 -7.07 -0.63 10.86
CA ILE A 108 -6.03 0.20 11.50
C ILE A 108 -5.05 -0.67 12.29
N LYS A 109 -5.54 -1.58 13.13
CA LYS A 109 -4.69 -2.48 13.94
C LYS A 109 -3.83 -3.40 13.06
N ASP A 110 -4.43 -3.93 12.01
CA ASP A 110 -3.73 -4.79 11.06
C ASP A 110 -2.65 -4.02 10.28
N GLY A 111 -2.97 -2.80 9.82
CA GLY A 111 -2.00 -1.92 9.16
C GLY A 111 -0.76 -1.66 10.00
N LYS A 112 -0.91 -1.44 11.32
CA LYS A 112 0.23 -1.26 12.25
C LYS A 112 1.15 -2.47 12.31
N LYS A 113 0.63 -3.68 12.14
CA LYS A 113 1.42 -4.93 12.14
C LYS A 113 2.13 -5.17 10.81
N ASN A 114 1.67 -4.57 9.73
CA ASN A 114 2.12 -4.81 8.37
C ASN A 114 3.15 -3.79 7.85
N LYS A 115 4.07 -3.34 8.72
CA LYS A 115 5.11 -2.37 8.35
C LYS A 115 6.09 -2.93 7.33
N VAL A 116 6.47 -2.09 6.36
CA VAL A 116 7.41 -2.42 5.28
C VAL A 116 8.52 -1.37 5.14
N LEU A 117 8.27 -0.11 5.54
CA LEU A 117 9.21 1.00 5.36
C LEU A 117 10.46 0.92 6.26
N ASN A 118 10.43 0.12 7.30
CA ASN A 118 11.56 -0.14 8.20
C ASN A 118 12.36 -1.41 7.82
N LYS A 119 12.00 -2.09 6.71
CA LYS A 119 12.65 -3.32 6.26
C LYS A 119 13.49 -3.02 5.02
N LYS A 120 14.70 -3.61 4.95
CA LYS A 120 15.53 -3.56 3.74
C LYS A 120 15.19 -4.71 2.81
N ILE A 121 15.01 -4.41 1.52
CA ILE A 121 14.82 -5.37 0.43
C ILE A 121 16.10 -5.36 -0.42
N THR A 122 16.97 -6.32 -0.20
CA THR A 122 18.33 -6.37 -0.79
C THR A 122 18.38 -6.94 -2.21
N SER A 123 17.24 -6.99 -2.92
CA SER A 123 17.18 -7.48 -4.29
C SER A 123 17.86 -6.50 -5.26
N LYS A 124 18.60 -7.05 -6.25
CA LYS A 124 19.18 -6.30 -7.37
C LYS A 124 18.16 -6.26 -8.51
N ILE A 125 17.19 -5.40 -8.43
CA ILE A 125 16.05 -5.29 -9.36
C ILE A 125 15.87 -3.84 -9.83
N ASN A 126 15.02 -3.64 -10.84
CA ASN A 126 14.56 -2.31 -11.21
C ASN A 126 13.39 -1.88 -10.30
N VAL A 127 13.49 -0.69 -9.71
CA VAL A 127 12.44 -0.07 -8.91
C VAL A 127 12.08 1.26 -9.53
N THR A 128 10.91 1.34 -10.13
CA THR A 128 10.39 2.59 -10.70
C THR A 128 9.19 3.06 -9.88
N LEU A 129 9.23 4.32 -9.46
CA LEU A 129 8.11 4.95 -8.78
C LEU A 129 7.62 6.13 -9.61
N ILE A 130 6.31 6.22 -9.80
CA ILE A 130 5.61 7.33 -10.45
C ILE A 130 4.76 8.01 -9.39
N HIS A 131 4.85 9.35 -9.29
CA HIS A 131 4.14 10.08 -8.24
C HIS A 131 3.71 11.46 -8.75
N GLY A 132 2.47 11.83 -8.48
CA GLY A 132 1.97 13.17 -8.77
C GLY A 132 2.57 14.21 -7.83
N MET A 133 3.04 15.34 -8.36
CA MET A 133 3.56 16.43 -7.51
C MET A 133 2.46 17.09 -6.70
N LYS A 134 1.22 17.08 -7.19
CA LYS A 134 0.03 17.65 -6.56
C LYS A 134 -0.78 16.60 -5.78
N ASP A 135 -0.19 15.43 -5.48
CA ASP A 135 -0.84 14.40 -4.67
C ASP A 135 -1.04 14.90 -3.23
N GLU A 136 -2.26 15.31 -2.90
CA GLU A 136 -2.66 15.80 -1.57
C GLU A 136 -2.95 14.66 -0.59
N VAL A 137 -3.17 13.44 -1.10
CA VAL A 137 -3.48 12.25 -0.31
C VAL A 137 -2.21 11.63 0.23
N VAL A 138 -1.23 11.41 -0.65
CA VAL A 138 0.05 10.78 -0.33
C VAL A 138 1.20 11.68 -0.78
N PRO A 139 1.97 12.27 0.13
CA PRO A 139 3.10 13.11 -0.25
C PRO A 139 4.19 12.35 -1.02
N VAL A 140 4.82 12.99 -2.01
CA VAL A 140 5.94 12.44 -2.81
C VAL A 140 7.08 11.88 -1.93
N SER A 141 7.23 12.38 -0.71
CA SER A 141 8.19 11.86 0.26
C SER A 141 8.02 10.37 0.58
N TYR A 142 6.82 9.81 0.39
CA TYR A 142 6.55 8.36 0.52
C TYR A 142 7.30 7.55 -0.53
N SER A 143 7.31 8.00 -1.80
CA SER A 143 8.13 7.38 -2.84
C SER A 143 9.61 7.41 -2.48
N ARG A 144 10.13 8.51 -1.95
CA ARG A 144 11.52 8.58 -1.48
C ARG A 144 11.82 7.62 -0.33
N LYS A 145 10.87 7.42 0.61
CA LYS A 145 11.00 6.41 1.68
C LYS A 145 11.05 5.00 1.12
N ILE A 146 10.22 4.69 0.11
CA ILE A 146 10.23 3.38 -0.56
C ILE A 146 11.58 3.13 -1.24
N LEU A 147 12.15 4.10 -1.95
CA LEU A 147 13.46 3.93 -2.58
C LEU A 147 14.58 3.62 -1.57
N LYS A 148 14.48 4.12 -0.34
CA LYS A 148 15.46 3.85 0.73
C LYS A 148 15.45 2.40 1.21
N ILE A 149 14.31 1.70 1.12
CA ILE A 149 14.25 0.29 1.53
C ILE A 149 14.88 -0.67 0.52
N PHE A 150 15.21 -0.20 -0.69
CA PHE A 150 15.89 -0.96 -1.75
C PHE A 150 17.35 -0.51 -1.93
N PRO A 151 18.29 -0.88 -1.05
CA PRO A 151 19.65 -0.37 -1.11
C PRO A 151 20.39 -0.76 -2.40
N ASN A 152 20.13 -1.94 -2.95
CA ASN A 152 20.87 -2.54 -4.06
C ASN A 152 20.13 -2.47 -5.42
N ALA A 153 18.97 -1.82 -5.47
CA ALA A 153 18.16 -1.74 -6.68
C ALA A 153 18.61 -0.62 -7.61
N ASN A 154 18.39 -0.80 -8.92
CA ASN A 154 18.40 0.30 -9.88
C ASN A 154 17.09 1.10 -9.70
N LYS A 155 17.20 2.36 -9.27
CA LYS A 155 16.07 3.17 -8.76
C LYS A 155 15.75 4.32 -9.70
N LYS A 156 14.45 4.48 -10.01
CA LYS A 156 13.92 5.62 -10.77
C LYS A 156 12.70 6.21 -10.07
N LEU A 157 12.67 7.53 -9.89
CA LEU A 157 11.50 8.27 -9.44
C LEU A 157 11.08 9.24 -10.54
N ILE A 158 9.85 9.08 -11.01
CA ILE A 158 9.22 9.95 -12.00
C ILE A 158 8.17 10.78 -11.26
N VAL A 159 8.37 12.10 -11.20
CA VAL A 159 7.42 13.02 -10.58
C VAL A 159 6.66 13.75 -11.68
N ILE A 160 5.35 13.58 -11.70
CA ILE A 160 4.46 14.20 -12.69
C ILE A 160 4.03 15.59 -12.16
N LYS A 161 4.53 16.65 -12.79
CA LYS A 161 4.38 18.04 -12.32
C LYS A 161 2.92 18.46 -12.05
N ARG A 162 1.99 18.01 -12.88
CA ARG A 162 0.54 18.32 -12.77
C ARG A 162 -0.30 17.15 -12.25
N GLY A 163 0.32 16.00 -11.98
CA GLY A 163 -0.36 14.80 -11.50
C GLY A 163 -0.79 14.94 -10.04
N ASP A 164 -1.94 14.40 -9.73
CA ASP A 164 -2.51 14.22 -8.40
C ASP A 164 -2.38 12.75 -7.95
N HIS A 165 -3.33 12.24 -7.13
CA HIS A 165 -3.30 10.87 -6.64
C HIS A 165 -3.86 9.83 -7.63
N SER A 166 -4.65 10.23 -8.65
CA SER A 166 -5.39 9.35 -9.58
C SER A 166 -4.81 9.36 -10.98
#